data_c6ab0acc42bdd9543947dd264b1ac422
#
_entry.id   c6ab0acc42bdd9543947dd264b1ac422
#
_cell.length_a   1.000
_cell.length_b   1.000
_cell.length_c   1.000
_cell.angle_alpha   90.00
_cell.angle_beta   90.00
_cell.angle_gamma   90.00
#
_symmetry.space_group_name_H-M   'P 1'
#
loop_
_entity.id
_entity.type
_entity.pdbx_description
1 polymer ?
#
loop_
_entity_poly.entity_id
_entity_poly.type
_entity_poly.pdbx_seq_one_letter_code
_entity_poly.pdbx_strand_id
1 'polypeptide(L)'
;MRTPLRCLSRSLLLAALAATGSSAALAQSTLDKVKASGAITVAYRESSIPFSYLDDKAQPIGFGYEICGKIVDEVKKATGRADLKVNLQPVTSANRIPLLTNGTIDIECGSTTNNSDRAKQVAFAINYFYTGTRFLVKADSGIKSLADLNNKVIVSTTGTTNFRIMRNLITEQKLPIELIGAKDHSESALLVESGRAAAFAMDDILLYGLRASAQNPASLAVVGEPIQVEPYAIMLRRDDPSFKKLVDDTLAGLMKSGEFETLYKKWFQSPIPPKGINLNAPMDKALIENMKALSDKPAT
;
A
#
# COMPACT_ATOMS: atom_id res chain seq x y z
N MET A 1 -74.99 -59.19 13.39
CA MET A 1 -75.52 -57.85 13.67
C MET A 1 -74.43 -56.84 13.42
N ARG A 2 -74.57 -56.05 12.40
CA ARG A 2 -73.93 -54.80 11.93
C ARG A 2 -72.51 -54.48 12.32
N THR A 3 -71.57 -54.73 11.41
CA THR A 3 -70.25 -54.14 11.28
C THR A 3 -70.33 -52.79 10.55
N PRO A 4 -69.60 -51.76 10.94
CA PRO A 4 -69.36 -50.61 10.06
C PRO A 4 -67.96 -50.63 9.39
N LEU A 5 -68.01 -50.24 8.15
CA LEU A 5 -66.92 -50.06 7.22
C LEU A 5 -65.87 -49.08 7.76
N ARG A 6 -64.58 -49.43 7.60
CA ARG A 6 -63.41 -48.54 7.72
C ARG A 6 -63.17 -47.88 6.39
N CYS A 7 -63.35 -46.56 6.33
CA CYS A 7 -62.79 -45.69 5.23
C CYS A 7 -61.33 -45.50 5.44
N LEU A 8 -60.49 -45.96 4.47
CA LEU A 8 -59.06 -45.59 4.32
C LEU A 8 -58.99 -44.31 3.53
N SER A 9 -58.69 -43.21 4.19
CA SER A 9 -58.25 -41.96 3.52
C SER A 9 -56.76 -42.01 3.25
N ARG A 10 -56.38 -42.09 2.00
CA ARG A 10 -55.00 -41.96 1.51
C ARG A 10 -54.65 -40.48 1.49
N SER A 11 -53.82 -40.04 2.46
CA SER A 11 -53.18 -38.73 2.42
C SER A 11 -51.95 -38.79 1.54
N LEU A 12 -52.00 -38.17 0.36
CA LEU A 12 -50.83 -37.91 -0.46
C LEU A 12 -50.05 -36.73 0.18
N LEU A 13 -48.91 -37.02 0.81
CA LEU A 13 -47.92 -36.01 1.14
C LEU A 13 -47.15 -35.63 -0.13
N LEU A 14 -47.41 -34.46 -0.69
CA LEU A 14 -46.53 -33.79 -1.64
C LEU A 14 -45.32 -33.23 -0.87
N ALA A 15 -44.19 -33.89 -0.94
CA ALA A 15 -42.92 -33.35 -0.50
C ALA A 15 -42.40 -32.39 -1.61
N ALA A 16 -42.67 -31.10 -1.42
CA ALA A 16 -42.03 -30.05 -2.20
C ALA A 16 -40.56 -29.93 -1.76
N LEU A 17 -39.63 -30.50 -2.50
CA LEU A 17 -38.18 -30.22 -2.38
C LEU A 17 -37.95 -28.75 -2.78
N ALA A 18 -37.92 -27.87 -1.78
CA ALA A 18 -37.36 -26.53 -1.97
C ALA A 18 -35.82 -26.65 -2.18
N ALA A 19 -35.41 -26.73 -3.42
CA ALA A 19 -33.99 -26.53 -3.81
C ALA A 19 -33.62 -25.07 -3.51
N THR A 20 -33.20 -24.79 -2.29
CA THR A 20 -32.53 -23.54 -1.96
C THR A 20 -31.17 -23.55 -2.64
N GLY A 21 -31.13 -23.07 -3.88
CA GLY A 21 -29.90 -22.76 -4.54
C GLY A 21 -29.20 -21.68 -3.72
N SER A 22 -28.19 -22.07 -2.96
CA SER A 22 -27.24 -21.12 -2.38
C SER A 22 -26.54 -20.43 -3.55
N SER A 23 -27.12 -19.32 -4.03
CA SER A 23 -26.38 -18.37 -4.84
C SER A 23 -25.21 -17.91 -3.98
N ALA A 24 -24.03 -18.46 -4.19
CA ALA A 24 -22.82 -17.85 -3.69
C ALA A 24 -22.86 -16.40 -4.19
N ALA A 25 -23.11 -15.46 -3.29
CA ALA A 25 -23.05 -14.05 -3.60
C ALA A 25 -21.58 -13.79 -4.01
N LEU A 26 -21.32 -13.82 -5.31
CA LEU A 26 -20.06 -13.34 -5.86
C LEU A 26 -19.92 -11.91 -5.36
N ALA A 27 -18.87 -11.64 -4.61
CA ALA A 27 -18.59 -10.28 -4.17
C ALA A 27 -18.62 -9.37 -5.39
N GLN A 28 -19.45 -8.34 -5.37
CA GLN A 28 -19.60 -7.40 -6.47
C GLN A 28 -18.22 -6.84 -6.84
N SER A 29 -17.84 -6.90 -8.13
CA SER A 29 -16.56 -6.35 -8.58
C SER A 29 -16.51 -4.85 -8.33
N THR A 30 -15.29 -4.31 -8.15
CA THR A 30 -15.10 -2.86 -8.01
C THR A 30 -15.64 -2.11 -9.21
N LEU A 31 -15.45 -2.66 -10.42
CA LEU A 31 -15.96 -2.04 -11.66
C LEU A 31 -17.50 -1.96 -11.68
N ASP A 32 -18.19 -3.03 -11.25
CA ASP A 32 -19.65 -3.03 -11.17
C ASP A 32 -20.16 -2.07 -10.08
N LYS A 33 -19.52 -2.05 -8.91
CA LYS A 33 -19.81 -1.11 -7.83
C LYS A 33 -19.68 0.33 -8.33
N VAL A 34 -18.56 0.65 -8.97
CA VAL A 34 -18.26 1.98 -9.50
C VAL A 34 -19.23 2.38 -10.61
N LYS A 35 -19.54 1.47 -11.53
CA LYS A 35 -20.52 1.70 -12.59
C LYS A 35 -21.91 2.02 -12.01
N ALA A 36 -22.33 1.30 -11.00
CA ALA A 36 -23.64 1.47 -10.37
C ALA A 36 -23.69 2.74 -9.51
N SER A 37 -22.67 3.01 -8.70
CA SER A 37 -22.65 4.15 -7.78
C SER A 37 -22.24 5.48 -8.42
N GLY A 38 -21.53 5.45 -9.55
CA GLY A 38 -20.90 6.62 -10.16
C GLY A 38 -19.74 7.20 -9.35
N ALA A 39 -19.14 6.42 -8.45
CA ALA A 39 -18.05 6.90 -7.61
C ALA A 39 -17.00 5.81 -7.35
N ILE A 40 -15.74 6.23 -7.29
CA ILE A 40 -14.60 5.41 -6.82
C ILE A 40 -13.94 6.10 -5.64
N THR A 41 -13.53 5.33 -4.62
CA THR A 41 -12.81 5.87 -3.47
C THR A 41 -11.33 5.49 -3.55
N VAL A 42 -10.49 6.50 -3.77
CA VAL A 42 -9.03 6.39 -3.85
C VAL A 42 -8.43 6.73 -2.49
N ALA A 43 -7.66 5.80 -1.95
CA ALA A 43 -6.91 6.05 -0.74
C ALA A 43 -5.57 6.74 -1.05
N TYR A 44 -5.20 7.71 -0.21
CA TYR A 44 -3.92 8.41 -0.29
C TYR A 44 -3.21 8.42 1.06
N ARG A 45 -1.90 8.66 1.02
CA ARG A 45 -1.03 8.82 2.19
C ARG A 45 -0.69 10.29 2.38
N GLU A 46 -0.42 10.68 3.63
CA GLU A 46 -0.11 12.08 3.96
C GLU A 46 1.40 12.35 4.06
N SER A 47 2.22 11.29 4.20
CA SER A 47 3.67 11.43 4.44
C SER A 47 4.55 10.38 3.78
N SER A 48 4.10 9.72 2.70
CA SER A 48 4.89 8.72 1.95
C SER A 48 5.57 9.33 0.73
N ILE A 49 6.50 10.28 0.96
CA ILE A 49 7.25 10.99 -0.08
C ILE A 49 8.23 10.03 -0.78
N PRO A 50 8.27 9.96 -2.13
CA PRO A 50 7.52 10.74 -3.11
C PRO A 50 6.27 10.01 -3.69
N PHE A 51 5.76 8.95 -3.07
CA PHE A 51 4.69 8.10 -3.64
C PHE A 51 3.29 8.67 -3.48
N SER A 52 2.95 9.12 -2.26
CA SER A 52 1.68 9.71 -1.92
C SER A 52 1.84 10.55 -0.66
N TYR A 53 1.67 11.85 -0.77
CA TYR A 53 1.85 12.80 0.32
C TYR A 53 1.09 14.09 0.03
N LEU A 54 1.03 14.99 1.00
CA LEU A 54 0.35 16.27 0.84
C LEU A 54 1.29 17.37 0.37
N ASP A 55 0.83 18.19 -0.56
CA ASP A 55 1.49 19.44 -0.93
C ASP A 55 1.21 20.55 0.11
N ASP A 56 1.68 21.77 -0.17
CA ASP A 56 1.48 22.97 0.68
C ASP A 56 0.02 23.44 0.73
N LYS A 57 -0.85 22.93 -0.15
CA LYS A 57 -2.30 23.18 -0.18
C LYS A 57 -3.10 22.03 0.41
N ALA A 58 -2.45 21.08 1.09
CA ALA A 58 -3.03 19.86 1.61
C ALA A 58 -3.73 19.00 0.54
N GLN A 59 -3.23 19.05 -0.71
CA GLN A 59 -3.70 18.18 -1.78
C GLN A 59 -2.80 16.97 -1.91
N PRO A 60 -3.35 15.75 -2.12
CA PRO A 60 -2.53 14.57 -2.33
C PRO A 60 -1.83 14.63 -3.68
N ILE A 61 -0.54 14.37 -3.65
CA ILE A 61 0.36 14.31 -4.80
C ILE A 61 1.32 13.13 -4.64
N GLY A 62 2.06 12.82 -5.69
CA GLY A 62 3.13 11.83 -5.65
C GLY A 62 3.06 10.84 -6.81
N PHE A 63 4.10 10.05 -6.95
CA PHE A 63 4.28 9.07 -8.03
C PHE A 63 3.15 8.03 -8.05
N GLY A 64 2.89 7.37 -6.92
CA GLY A 64 1.83 6.37 -6.83
C GLY A 64 0.44 7.02 -6.98
N TYR A 65 0.25 8.21 -6.42
CA TYR A 65 -1.02 8.94 -6.55
C TYR A 65 -1.30 9.35 -8.01
N GLU A 66 -0.27 9.76 -8.76
CA GLU A 66 -0.42 10.12 -10.18
C GLU A 66 -0.72 8.88 -11.04
N ILE A 67 -0.10 7.72 -10.74
CA ILE A 67 -0.47 6.44 -11.36
C ILE A 67 -1.93 6.08 -11.06
N CYS A 68 -2.41 6.32 -9.82
CA CYS A 68 -3.84 6.14 -9.49
C CYS A 68 -4.74 6.98 -10.39
N GLY A 69 -4.36 8.21 -10.72
CA GLY A 69 -5.10 9.05 -11.67
C GLY A 69 -5.24 8.40 -13.03
N LYS A 70 -4.17 7.79 -13.56
CA LYS A 70 -4.20 7.04 -14.82
C LYS A 70 -5.13 5.82 -14.74
N ILE A 71 -5.11 5.10 -13.62
CA ILE A 71 -6.02 3.98 -13.39
C ILE A 71 -7.47 4.44 -13.33
N VAL A 72 -7.76 5.55 -12.66
CA VAL A 72 -9.12 6.13 -12.61
C VAL A 72 -9.61 6.49 -14.03
N ASP A 73 -8.74 6.99 -14.88
CA ASP A 73 -9.12 7.30 -16.26
C ASP A 73 -9.47 6.02 -17.06
N GLU A 74 -8.77 4.91 -16.84
CA GLU A 74 -9.14 3.62 -17.43
C GLU A 74 -10.44 3.06 -16.82
N VAL A 75 -10.67 3.27 -15.51
CA VAL A 75 -11.96 2.93 -14.87
C VAL A 75 -13.13 3.70 -15.49
N LYS A 76 -12.97 5.00 -15.76
CA LYS A 76 -14.01 5.80 -16.49
C LYS A 76 -14.33 5.20 -17.83
N LYS A 77 -13.30 4.81 -18.62
CA LYS A 77 -13.49 4.15 -19.92
C LYS A 77 -14.19 2.81 -19.79
N ALA A 78 -13.71 1.93 -18.90
CA ALA A 78 -14.25 0.59 -18.73
C ALA A 78 -15.69 0.57 -18.21
N THR A 79 -16.07 1.55 -17.41
CA THR A 79 -17.43 1.66 -16.85
C THR A 79 -18.38 2.52 -17.70
N GLY A 80 -17.86 3.23 -18.69
CA GLY A 80 -18.62 4.21 -19.48
C GLY A 80 -19.07 5.44 -18.67
N ARG A 81 -18.40 5.73 -17.54
CA ARG A 81 -18.75 6.82 -16.61
C ARG A 81 -17.74 7.97 -16.70
N ALA A 82 -17.88 8.81 -17.72
CA ALA A 82 -17.06 10.02 -17.87
C ALA A 82 -17.22 10.99 -16.67
N ASP A 83 -18.41 10.96 -16.06
CA ASP A 83 -18.82 11.75 -14.88
C ASP A 83 -18.39 11.15 -13.53
N LEU A 84 -17.53 10.13 -13.53
CA LEU A 84 -17.13 9.39 -12.33
C LEU A 84 -16.59 10.33 -11.23
N LYS A 85 -17.25 10.30 -10.07
CA LYS A 85 -16.77 11.02 -8.88
C LYS A 85 -15.61 10.28 -8.24
N VAL A 86 -14.51 10.99 -7.95
CA VAL A 86 -13.39 10.46 -7.19
C VAL A 86 -13.49 10.96 -5.75
N ASN A 87 -13.76 10.05 -4.82
CA ASN A 87 -13.69 10.33 -3.39
C ASN A 87 -12.28 10.06 -2.91
N LEU A 88 -11.75 10.93 -2.06
CA LEU A 88 -10.40 10.80 -1.50
C LEU A 88 -10.49 10.40 -0.03
N GLN A 89 -9.74 9.37 0.38
CA GLN A 89 -9.69 8.87 1.75
C GLN A 89 -8.26 8.82 2.26
N PRO A 90 -7.89 9.61 3.28
CA PRO A 90 -6.59 9.48 3.91
C PRO A 90 -6.47 8.15 4.65
N VAL A 91 -5.31 7.52 4.52
CA VAL A 91 -5.00 6.25 5.19
C VAL A 91 -3.60 6.24 5.81
N THR A 92 -3.47 5.52 6.91
CA THR A 92 -2.19 5.22 7.55
C THR A 92 -1.69 3.83 7.13
N SER A 93 -0.45 3.50 7.47
CA SER A 93 0.07 2.14 7.26
C SER A 93 -0.74 1.08 8.03
N ALA A 94 -1.33 1.43 9.17
CA ALA A 94 -2.08 0.51 10.03
C ALA A 94 -3.52 0.25 9.54
N ASN A 95 -4.20 1.25 8.96
CA ASN A 95 -5.61 1.13 8.63
C ASN A 95 -5.93 0.86 7.15
N ARG A 96 -4.96 1.01 6.21
CA ARG A 96 -5.19 0.86 4.76
C ARG A 96 -5.73 -0.53 4.38
N ILE A 97 -5.18 -1.62 4.95
CA ILE A 97 -5.67 -2.98 4.66
C ILE A 97 -7.10 -3.19 5.19
N PRO A 98 -7.41 -2.93 6.48
CA PRO A 98 -8.79 -2.98 6.97
C PRO A 98 -9.79 -2.15 6.14
N LEU A 99 -9.44 -0.93 5.75
CA LEU A 99 -10.32 -0.06 4.95
C LEU A 99 -10.55 -0.59 3.53
N LEU A 100 -9.56 -1.27 2.95
CA LEU A 100 -9.72 -1.91 1.65
C LEU A 100 -10.59 -3.17 1.75
N THR A 101 -10.32 -4.03 2.74
CA THR A 101 -11.04 -5.30 2.88
C THR A 101 -12.51 -5.11 3.25
N ASN A 102 -12.86 -4.06 3.99
CA ASN A 102 -14.26 -3.75 4.31
C ASN A 102 -14.97 -2.90 3.24
N GLY A 103 -14.27 -2.52 2.14
CA GLY A 103 -14.84 -1.78 1.02
C GLY A 103 -15.00 -0.27 1.24
N THR A 104 -14.43 0.31 2.31
CA THR A 104 -14.39 1.76 2.52
C THR A 104 -13.58 2.46 1.45
N ILE A 105 -12.50 1.85 1.01
CA ILE A 105 -11.68 2.29 -0.13
C ILE A 105 -11.69 1.23 -1.24
N ASP A 106 -11.52 1.65 -2.47
CA ASP A 106 -11.50 0.76 -3.64
C ASP A 106 -10.09 0.44 -4.10
N ILE A 107 -9.15 1.35 -3.93
CA ILE A 107 -7.76 1.25 -4.37
C ILE A 107 -6.84 2.07 -3.45
N GLU A 108 -5.60 1.59 -3.23
CA GLU A 108 -4.54 2.34 -2.53
C GLU A 108 -3.27 2.37 -3.38
N CYS A 109 -2.84 3.57 -3.75
CA CYS A 109 -1.66 3.83 -4.56
C CYS A 109 -0.62 4.61 -3.74
N GLY A 110 0.05 3.92 -2.86
CA GLY A 110 1.09 4.51 -1.99
C GLY A 110 2.33 3.62 -1.92
N SER A 111 2.96 3.60 -0.78
CA SER A 111 4.16 2.82 -0.50
C SER A 111 3.83 1.50 0.21
N THR A 112 2.93 0.69 -0.37
CA THR A 112 2.53 -0.58 0.25
C THR A 112 3.40 -1.72 -0.24
N THR A 113 4.18 -2.32 0.67
CA THR A 113 4.95 -3.52 0.39
C THR A 113 4.04 -4.67 0.04
N ASN A 114 4.28 -5.26 -1.13
CA ASN A 114 3.71 -6.53 -1.54
C ASN A 114 4.51 -7.67 -0.92
N ASN A 115 3.92 -8.37 0.04
CA ASN A 115 4.49 -9.56 0.64
C ASN A 115 3.46 -10.67 0.83
N SER A 116 3.94 -11.90 1.06
CA SER A 116 3.12 -13.10 1.15
C SER A 116 2.05 -13.05 2.26
N ASP A 117 2.32 -12.37 3.39
CA ASP A 117 1.34 -12.26 4.48
C ASP A 117 0.19 -11.34 4.13
N ARG A 118 0.48 -10.19 3.50
CA ARG A 118 -0.54 -9.24 3.04
C ARG A 118 -1.33 -9.80 1.86
N ALA A 119 -0.68 -10.57 0.98
CA ALA A 119 -1.33 -11.24 -0.17
C ALA A 119 -2.41 -12.27 0.25
N LYS A 120 -2.42 -12.71 1.51
CA LYS A 120 -3.52 -13.52 2.08
C LYS A 120 -4.80 -12.72 2.30
N GLN A 121 -4.70 -11.38 2.42
CA GLN A 121 -5.83 -10.49 2.76
C GLN A 121 -6.27 -9.61 1.59
N VAL A 122 -5.32 -9.19 0.75
CA VAL A 122 -5.53 -8.24 -0.37
C VAL A 122 -4.84 -8.75 -1.62
N ALA A 123 -5.19 -8.19 -2.79
CA ALA A 123 -4.45 -8.39 -4.03
C ALA A 123 -3.48 -7.22 -4.24
N PHE A 124 -2.40 -7.50 -4.95
CA PHE A 124 -1.44 -6.52 -5.41
C PHE A 124 -1.35 -6.55 -6.93
N ALA A 125 -1.20 -5.38 -7.52
CA ALA A 125 -0.89 -5.24 -8.94
C ALA A 125 0.61 -5.48 -9.20
N ILE A 126 1.06 -5.32 -10.45
CA ILE A 126 2.47 -5.35 -10.85
C ILE A 126 3.30 -4.48 -9.91
N ASN A 127 4.42 -5.02 -9.41
CA ASN A 127 5.33 -4.26 -8.55
C ASN A 127 5.92 -3.08 -9.33
N TYR A 128 5.88 -1.88 -8.73
CA TYR A 128 6.27 -0.64 -9.42
C TYR A 128 7.40 0.13 -8.74
N PHE A 129 7.95 -0.42 -7.64
CA PHE A 129 9.15 0.08 -6.98
C PHE A 129 9.79 -1.01 -6.12
N TYR A 130 11.09 -0.84 -5.81
CA TYR A 130 11.84 -1.70 -4.88
C TYR A 130 12.64 -0.84 -3.92
N THR A 131 12.70 -1.24 -2.65
CA THR A 131 13.32 -0.48 -1.57
C THR A 131 13.84 -1.42 -0.49
N GLY A 132 14.58 -0.92 0.47
CA GLY A 132 15.05 -1.70 1.61
C GLY A 132 15.02 -0.91 2.91
N THR A 133 14.86 -1.60 4.04
CA THR A 133 14.84 -0.98 5.36
C THR A 133 16.21 -0.45 5.75
N ARG A 134 16.29 0.85 6.05
CA ARG A 134 17.47 1.56 6.56
C ARG A 134 17.10 2.43 7.77
N PHE A 135 18.01 3.29 8.22
CA PHE A 135 17.80 4.12 9.40
C PHE A 135 17.99 5.61 9.08
N LEU A 136 17.01 6.45 9.46
CA LEU A 136 17.18 7.89 9.55
C LEU A 136 17.68 8.22 10.94
N VAL A 137 18.77 8.97 11.04
CA VAL A 137 19.44 9.37 12.28
C VAL A 137 19.84 10.83 12.24
N LYS A 138 20.17 11.43 13.38
CA LYS A 138 20.88 12.71 13.39
C LYS A 138 22.28 12.55 12.77
N ALA A 139 22.68 13.49 11.94
CA ALA A 139 23.94 13.40 11.20
C ALA A 139 25.17 13.37 12.12
N ASP A 140 25.09 13.98 13.29
CA ASP A 140 26.13 14.02 14.32
C ASP A 140 26.02 12.90 15.37
N SER A 141 25.08 11.95 15.22
CA SER A 141 24.82 10.89 16.20
C SER A 141 25.93 9.84 16.31
N GLY A 142 26.82 9.75 15.32
CA GLY A 142 27.82 8.68 15.24
C GLY A 142 27.25 7.30 14.85
N ILE A 143 25.93 7.15 14.68
CA ILE A 143 25.26 5.90 14.31
C ILE A 143 25.48 5.66 12.81
N LYS A 144 25.95 4.44 12.46
CA LYS A 144 26.22 4.04 11.07
C LYS A 144 25.52 2.74 10.67
N SER A 145 25.14 1.93 11.66
CA SER A 145 24.61 0.58 11.45
C SER A 145 23.63 0.16 12.56
N LEU A 146 22.99 -0.99 12.38
CA LEU A 146 22.15 -1.61 13.40
C LEU A 146 22.91 -1.86 14.74
N ALA A 147 24.18 -2.21 14.68
CA ALA A 147 24.99 -2.48 15.88
C ALA A 147 25.14 -1.26 16.79
N ASP A 148 25.13 -0.05 16.21
CA ASP A 148 25.25 1.21 16.96
C ASP A 148 23.96 1.62 17.68
N LEU A 149 22.87 0.87 17.47
CA LEU A 149 21.56 1.12 18.07
C LEU A 149 21.36 0.42 19.43
N ASN A 150 22.31 -0.38 19.88
CA ASN A 150 22.26 -1.02 21.21
C ASN A 150 22.06 0.00 22.33
N ASN A 151 21.15 -0.32 23.26
CA ASN A 151 20.73 0.53 24.39
C ASN A 151 20.12 1.89 23.96
N LYS A 152 19.54 1.96 22.76
CA LYS A 152 18.89 3.15 22.25
C LYS A 152 17.40 2.90 22.01
N VAL A 153 16.63 3.99 22.06
CA VAL A 153 15.24 4.02 21.61
C VAL A 153 15.23 4.27 20.11
N ILE A 154 14.60 3.39 19.34
CA ILE A 154 14.34 3.59 17.92
C ILE A 154 12.84 3.66 17.66
N VAL A 155 12.44 4.32 16.60
CA VAL A 155 11.05 4.39 16.15
C VAL A 155 10.87 3.67 14.82
N SER A 156 9.70 3.10 14.60
CA SER A 156 9.20 2.74 13.27
C SER A 156 7.69 2.98 13.20
N THR A 157 7.19 3.21 12.01
CA THR A 157 5.75 3.50 11.82
C THR A 157 4.93 2.22 12.01
N THR A 158 3.91 2.27 12.85
CA THR A 158 3.02 1.14 13.11
C THR A 158 2.29 0.66 11.85
N GLY A 159 2.11 -0.66 11.70
CA GLY A 159 1.47 -1.26 10.52
C GLY A 159 2.39 -1.40 9.29
N THR A 160 3.67 -1.05 9.42
CA THR A 160 4.67 -1.27 8.36
C THR A 160 5.36 -2.63 8.51
N THR A 161 5.93 -3.11 7.40
CA THR A 161 6.85 -4.26 7.40
C THR A 161 8.11 -3.95 8.21
N ASN A 162 8.63 -2.72 8.11
CA ASN A 162 9.80 -2.26 8.85
C ASN A 162 9.64 -2.39 10.36
N PHE A 163 8.47 -2.00 10.91
CA PHE A 163 8.17 -2.20 12.32
C PHE A 163 8.22 -3.69 12.71
N ARG A 164 7.65 -4.56 11.88
CA ARG A 164 7.69 -6.02 12.09
C ARG A 164 9.10 -6.57 11.97
N ILE A 165 9.86 -6.17 10.96
CA ILE A 165 11.26 -6.57 10.74
C ILE A 165 12.10 -6.20 11.96
N MET A 166 12.03 -4.97 12.42
CA MET A 166 12.79 -4.52 13.59
C MET A 166 12.39 -5.26 14.86
N ARG A 167 11.09 -5.44 15.11
CA ARG A 167 10.62 -6.22 16.25
C ARG A 167 11.14 -7.64 16.23
N ASN A 168 11.11 -8.31 15.07
CA ASN A 168 11.61 -9.67 14.93
C ASN A 168 13.13 -9.75 15.16
N LEU A 169 13.91 -8.87 14.51
CA LEU A 169 15.37 -8.80 14.70
C LEU A 169 15.76 -8.57 16.16
N ILE A 170 15.10 -7.63 16.84
CA ILE A 170 15.35 -7.33 18.26
C ILE A 170 15.08 -8.57 19.12
N THR A 171 13.96 -9.27 18.85
CA THR A 171 13.59 -10.46 19.64
C THR A 171 14.50 -11.65 19.37
N GLU A 172 14.74 -11.98 18.09
CA GLU A 172 15.50 -13.15 17.67
C GLU A 172 16.99 -13.04 18.05
N GLN A 173 17.56 -11.84 17.87
CA GLN A 173 18.97 -11.58 18.19
C GLN A 173 19.18 -11.06 19.62
N LYS A 174 18.09 -10.92 20.40
CA LYS A 174 18.12 -10.41 21.79
C LYS A 174 18.85 -9.08 21.89
N LEU A 175 18.60 -8.17 20.93
CA LEU A 175 19.25 -6.87 20.89
C LEU A 175 18.69 -5.98 22.02
N PRO A 176 19.56 -5.28 22.76
CA PRO A 176 19.13 -4.33 23.78
C PRO A 176 18.66 -3.00 23.15
N ILE A 177 17.62 -3.06 22.35
CA ILE A 177 17.03 -1.92 21.61
C ILE A 177 15.57 -1.79 22.04
N GLU A 178 15.16 -0.58 22.39
CA GLU A 178 13.76 -0.26 22.64
C GLU A 178 13.11 0.21 21.33
N LEU A 179 12.07 -0.50 20.86
CA LEU A 179 11.31 -0.14 19.66
C LEU A 179 9.99 0.51 20.04
N ILE A 180 9.80 1.77 19.67
CA ILE A 180 8.53 2.48 19.82
C ILE A 180 7.80 2.63 18.47
N GLY A 181 6.47 2.71 18.52
CA GLY A 181 5.62 2.91 17.34
C GLY A 181 5.17 4.37 17.21
N ALA A 182 5.13 4.89 15.98
CA ALA A 182 4.48 6.15 15.65
C ALA A 182 3.32 5.92 14.66
N LYS A 183 2.39 6.87 14.58
CA LYS A 183 1.19 6.76 13.75
C LYS A 183 1.50 6.82 12.26
N ASP A 184 2.41 7.72 11.87
CA ASP A 184 2.80 7.93 10.49
C ASP A 184 4.30 8.25 10.34
N HIS A 185 4.75 8.42 9.09
CA HIS A 185 6.16 8.60 8.79
C HIS A 185 6.69 9.97 9.21
N SER A 186 5.86 11.03 9.14
CA SER A 186 6.26 12.37 9.58
C SER A 186 6.46 12.43 11.09
N GLU A 187 5.55 11.82 11.87
CA GLU A 187 5.70 11.69 13.32
C GLU A 187 6.96 10.90 13.68
N SER A 188 7.22 9.78 12.97
CA SER A 188 8.44 8.98 13.18
C SER A 188 9.72 9.81 12.93
N ALA A 189 9.76 10.58 11.84
CA ALA A 189 10.90 11.46 11.54
C ALA A 189 11.07 12.56 12.60
N LEU A 190 9.97 13.17 13.05
CA LEU A 190 9.99 14.20 14.09
C LEU A 190 10.53 13.67 15.44
N LEU A 191 10.28 12.41 15.80
CA LEU A 191 10.86 11.80 16.99
C LEU A 191 12.39 11.73 16.90
N VAL A 192 12.95 11.52 15.72
CA VAL A 192 14.42 11.58 15.51
C VAL A 192 14.92 13.01 15.53
N GLU A 193 14.26 13.94 14.83
CA GLU A 193 14.64 15.36 14.80
C GLU A 193 14.66 15.97 16.20
N SER A 194 13.67 15.65 17.03
CA SER A 194 13.59 16.12 18.41
C SER A 194 14.54 15.38 19.38
N GLY A 195 15.21 14.31 18.95
CA GLY A 195 16.08 13.48 19.79
C GLY A 195 15.34 12.54 20.74
N ARG A 196 14.02 12.34 20.58
CA ARG A 196 13.20 11.40 21.36
C ARG A 196 13.41 9.94 20.91
N ALA A 197 13.86 9.75 19.68
CA ALA A 197 14.36 8.48 19.17
C ALA A 197 15.74 8.68 18.55
N ALA A 198 16.63 7.68 18.69
CA ALA A 198 17.96 7.74 18.10
C ALA A 198 17.95 7.44 16.60
N ALA A 199 17.00 6.64 16.14
CA ALA A 199 16.85 6.27 14.74
C ALA A 199 15.39 6.00 14.38
N PHE A 200 15.05 6.21 13.09
CA PHE A 200 13.79 5.77 12.49
C PHE A 200 14.08 4.67 11.46
N ALA A 201 13.61 3.47 11.72
CA ALA A 201 13.73 2.33 10.81
C ALA A 201 12.58 2.33 9.79
N MET A 202 12.90 2.54 8.50
CA MET A 202 11.93 2.62 7.42
C MET A 202 12.61 2.37 6.06
N ASP A 203 11.82 2.23 5.01
CA ASP A 203 12.27 2.10 3.63
C ASP A 203 13.10 3.32 3.21
N ASP A 204 14.27 3.07 2.66
CA ASP A 204 15.28 4.10 2.37
C ASP A 204 14.76 5.24 1.52
N ILE A 205 13.98 4.94 0.49
CA ILE A 205 13.41 5.98 -0.38
C ILE A 205 12.48 6.93 0.37
N LEU A 206 11.68 6.41 1.34
CA LEU A 206 10.83 7.23 2.19
C LEU A 206 11.67 8.06 3.16
N LEU A 207 12.76 7.50 3.69
CA LEU A 207 13.70 8.23 4.54
C LEU A 207 14.37 9.36 3.78
N TYR A 208 14.77 9.15 2.53
CA TYR A 208 15.31 10.23 1.69
C TYR A 208 14.29 11.34 1.45
N GLY A 209 13.03 10.99 1.17
CA GLY A 209 11.93 11.93 0.99
C GLY A 209 11.68 12.76 2.26
N LEU A 210 11.58 12.12 3.41
CA LEU A 210 11.36 12.78 4.71
C LEU A 210 12.54 13.65 5.11
N ARG A 211 13.77 13.15 4.99
CA ARG A 211 14.97 13.95 5.22
C ARG A 211 14.95 15.21 4.37
N ALA A 212 14.67 15.05 3.09
CA ALA A 212 14.64 16.14 2.14
C ALA A 212 13.57 17.18 2.47
N SER A 213 12.44 16.77 3.07
CA SER A 213 11.35 17.66 3.50
C SER A 213 11.52 18.23 4.91
N ALA A 214 12.51 17.80 5.69
CA ALA A 214 12.79 18.30 7.03
C ALA A 214 13.09 19.80 7.06
N GLN A 215 13.00 20.44 8.22
CA GLN A 215 13.37 21.85 8.37
C GLN A 215 14.86 22.07 8.11
N ASN A 216 15.70 21.16 8.59
CA ASN A 216 17.15 21.14 8.33
C ASN A 216 17.59 19.76 7.78
N PRO A 217 17.52 19.54 6.47
CA PRO A 217 17.92 18.27 5.86
C PRO A 217 19.35 17.83 6.16
N ALA A 218 20.26 18.81 6.38
CA ALA A 218 21.67 18.53 6.68
C ALA A 218 21.88 17.96 8.10
N SER A 219 20.94 18.18 9.02
CA SER A 219 21.02 17.62 10.38
C SER A 219 20.63 16.14 10.47
N LEU A 220 20.19 15.55 9.37
CA LEU A 220 19.76 14.16 9.27
C LEU A 220 20.58 13.37 8.27
N ALA A 221 20.79 12.09 8.52
CA ALA A 221 21.45 11.15 7.62
C ALA A 221 20.66 9.85 7.50
N VAL A 222 20.68 9.24 6.32
CA VAL A 222 20.18 7.86 6.11
C VAL A 222 21.39 6.94 6.11
N VAL A 223 21.40 5.97 7.01
CA VAL A 223 22.56 5.11 7.31
C VAL A 223 22.19 3.62 7.33
N GLY A 224 23.18 2.75 7.36
CA GLY A 224 23.04 1.29 7.37
C GLY A 224 22.88 0.70 5.98
N GLU A 225 23.19 -0.58 5.82
CA GLU A 225 22.87 -1.33 4.61
C GLU A 225 21.37 -1.68 4.59
N PRO A 226 20.75 -1.83 3.41
CA PRO A 226 19.36 -2.29 3.32
C PRO A 226 19.19 -3.68 3.95
N ILE A 227 18.29 -3.80 4.93
CA ILE A 227 18.09 -5.07 5.67
C ILE A 227 17.30 -6.07 4.82
N GLN A 228 16.33 -5.63 4.06
CA GLN A 228 15.46 -6.48 3.24
C GLN A 228 15.00 -5.70 2.03
N VAL A 229 14.92 -6.36 0.86
CA VAL A 229 14.34 -5.75 -0.34
C VAL A 229 12.83 -5.93 -0.30
N GLU A 230 12.09 -4.83 -0.46
CA GLU A 230 10.63 -4.79 -0.42
C GLU A 230 10.07 -4.22 -1.72
N PRO A 231 9.31 -5.01 -2.50
CA PRO A 231 8.58 -4.48 -3.64
C PRO A 231 7.34 -3.70 -3.19
N TYR A 232 7.09 -2.53 -3.76
CA TYR A 232 5.84 -1.81 -3.63
C TYR A 232 4.90 -2.14 -4.77
N ALA A 233 3.63 -2.30 -4.44
CA ALA A 233 2.57 -2.47 -5.43
C ALA A 233 1.27 -1.77 -5.00
N ILE A 234 0.45 -1.44 -5.97
CA ILE A 234 -0.90 -0.92 -5.78
C ILE A 234 -1.75 -2.02 -5.16
N MET A 235 -2.48 -1.67 -4.11
CA MET A 235 -3.27 -2.60 -3.32
C MET A 235 -4.75 -2.55 -3.71
N LEU A 236 -5.34 -3.74 -3.92
CA LEU A 236 -6.70 -3.98 -4.40
C LEU A 236 -7.40 -5.01 -3.53
N ARG A 237 -8.73 -5.10 -3.62
CA ARG A 237 -9.46 -6.21 -2.99
C ARG A 237 -9.03 -7.55 -3.59
N ARG A 238 -8.91 -8.56 -2.74
CA ARG A 238 -8.37 -9.87 -3.11
C ARG A 238 -9.18 -10.58 -4.19
N ASP A 239 -10.50 -10.60 -4.00
CA ASP A 239 -11.40 -11.40 -4.83
C ASP A 239 -12.04 -10.55 -5.94
N ASP A 240 -11.22 -9.76 -6.64
CA ASP A 240 -11.63 -8.89 -7.75
C ASP A 240 -10.66 -8.99 -8.95
N PRO A 241 -10.64 -10.13 -9.65
CA PRO A 241 -9.72 -10.34 -10.76
C PRO A 241 -9.95 -9.39 -11.94
N SER A 242 -11.17 -8.90 -12.14
CA SER A 242 -11.50 -7.97 -13.22
C SER A 242 -10.87 -6.61 -12.98
N PHE A 243 -10.94 -6.10 -11.76
CA PHE A 243 -10.32 -4.83 -11.39
C PHE A 243 -8.79 -4.95 -11.35
N LYS A 244 -8.26 -6.07 -10.79
CA LYS A 244 -6.81 -6.34 -10.84
C LYS A 244 -6.29 -6.34 -12.27
N LYS A 245 -7.00 -7.00 -13.20
CA LYS A 245 -6.60 -7.02 -14.61
C LYS A 245 -6.55 -5.62 -15.22
N LEU A 246 -7.54 -4.76 -14.96
CA LEU A 246 -7.55 -3.39 -15.45
C LEU A 246 -6.34 -2.59 -14.91
N VAL A 247 -6.04 -2.75 -13.63
CA VAL A 247 -4.90 -2.06 -13.00
C VAL A 247 -3.56 -2.57 -13.54
N ASP A 248 -3.41 -3.87 -13.70
CA ASP A 248 -2.20 -4.49 -14.26
C ASP A 248 -2.00 -4.09 -15.73
N ASP A 249 -3.06 -4.10 -16.54
CA ASP A 249 -3.01 -3.67 -17.95
C ASP A 249 -2.61 -2.19 -18.05
N THR A 250 -3.11 -1.34 -17.15
CA THR A 250 -2.75 0.09 -17.08
C THR A 250 -1.27 0.25 -16.76
N LEU A 251 -0.78 -0.41 -15.70
CA LEU A 251 0.65 -0.36 -15.32
C LEU A 251 1.55 -0.90 -16.44
N ALA A 252 1.19 -2.04 -17.03
CA ALA A 252 1.93 -2.62 -18.16
C ALA A 252 1.95 -1.67 -19.38
N GLY A 253 0.84 -0.97 -19.64
CA GLY A 253 0.76 0.05 -20.68
C GLY A 253 1.70 1.22 -20.42
N LEU A 254 1.70 1.77 -19.22
CA LEU A 254 2.62 2.85 -18.81
C LEU A 254 4.09 2.43 -18.94
N MET A 255 4.43 1.21 -18.50
CA MET A 255 5.80 0.68 -18.58
C MET A 255 6.25 0.46 -20.02
N LYS A 256 5.36 -0.04 -20.90
CA LYS A 256 5.68 -0.30 -22.31
C LYS A 256 5.76 0.95 -23.17
N SER A 257 4.99 2.00 -22.83
CA SER A 257 4.96 3.24 -23.62
C SER A 257 6.08 4.22 -23.28
N GLY A 258 6.83 4.00 -22.17
CA GLY A 258 7.83 4.95 -21.66
C GLY A 258 7.21 6.06 -20.78
N GLU A 259 5.89 6.04 -20.57
CA GLU A 259 5.23 7.00 -19.66
C GLU A 259 5.62 6.76 -18.21
N PHE A 260 5.82 5.50 -17.82
CA PHE A 260 6.30 5.15 -16.48
C PHE A 260 7.66 5.76 -16.17
N GLU A 261 8.62 5.68 -17.10
CA GLU A 261 9.94 6.32 -16.97
C GLU A 261 9.83 7.85 -16.88
N THR A 262 8.91 8.44 -17.62
CA THR A 262 8.63 9.88 -17.55
C THR A 262 8.13 10.29 -16.18
N LEU A 263 7.16 9.54 -15.63
CA LEU A 263 6.67 9.72 -14.26
C LEU A 263 7.76 9.48 -13.22
N TYR A 264 8.57 8.43 -13.40
CA TYR A 264 9.70 8.15 -12.51
C TYR A 264 10.71 9.32 -12.49
N LYS A 265 11.11 9.83 -13.65
CA LYS A 265 11.99 10.99 -13.77
C LYS A 265 11.42 12.21 -13.04
N LYS A 266 10.12 12.46 -13.21
CA LYS A 266 9.44 13.57 -12.55
C LYS A 266 9.55 13.50 -11.02
N TRP A 267 9.32 12.32 -10.42
CA TRP A 267 9.19 12.17 -8.99
C TRP A 267 10.47 11.79 -8.25
N PHE A 268 11.45 11.21 -8.94
CA PHE A 268 12.67 10.70 -8.30
C PHE A 268 13.95 11.40 -8.78
N GLN A 269 13.92 12.05 -9.96
CA GLN A 269 15.11 12.64 -10.59
C GLN A 269 14.90 14.11 -10.98
N SER A 270 13.86 14.73 -10.52
CA SER A 270 13.57 16.15 -10.75
C SER A 270 13.15 16.81 -9.42
N PRO A 271 13.18 18.15 -9.35
CA PRO A 271 12.63 18.86 -8.18
C PRO A 271 11.14 18.59 -7.97
N ILE A 272 10.76 18.12 -6.76
CA ILE A 272 9.39 17.80 -6.41
C ILE A 272 8.79 18.77 -5.38
N PRO A 273 7.47 19.02 -5.42
CA PRO A 273 6.79 19.84 -4.42
C PRO A 273 6.90 19.24 -3.00
N PRO A 274 6.68 20.04 -1.95
CA PRO A 274 6.53 21.51 -2.00
C PRO A 274 7.85 22.27 -2.02
N LYS A 275 8.97 21.64 -1.63
CA LYS A 275 10.27 22.30 -1.40
C LYS A 275 11.20 22.33 -2.62
N GLY A 276 10.80 21.77 -3.75
CA GLY A 276 11.63 21.70 -4.95
C GLY A 276 12.86 20.78 -4.81
N ILE A 277 12.73 19.71 -4.02
CA ILE A 277 13.84 18.80 -3.74
C ILE A 277 13.93 17.74 -4.82
N ASN A 278 15.15 17.49 -5.29
CA ASN A 278 15.46 16.36 -6.15
C ASN A 278 16.08 15.23 -5.33
N LEU A 279 15.45 14.06 -5.34
CA LEU A 279 15.96 12.90 -4.61
C LEU A 279 17.18 12.27 -5.28
N ASN A 280 17.43 12.58 -6.56
CA ASN A 280 18.51 12.01 -7.37
C ASN A 280 18.56 10.46 -7.29
N ALA A 281 17.39 9.83 -7.23
CA ALA A 281 17.26 8.38 -7.11
C ALA A 281 17.07 7.74 -8.50
N PRO A 282 18.08 7.13 -9.12
CA PRO A 282 17.92 6.40 -10.37
C PRO A 282 17.09 5.14 -10.15
N MET A 283 16.47 4.63 -11.22
CA MET A 283 15.84 3.31 -11.18
C MET A 283 16.88 2.24 -10.83
N ASP A 284 16.55 1.41 -9.86
CA ASP A 284 17.39 0.27 -9.55
C ASP A 284 17.22 -0.87 -10.58
N LYS A 285 18.15 -1.82 -10.51
CA LYS A 285 18.17 -2.97 -11.43
C LYS A 285 16.90 -3.83 -11.31
N ALA A 286 16.40 -4.03 -10.09
CA ALA A 286 15.21 -4.87 -9.85
C ALA A 286 13.97 -4.23 -10.49
N LEU A 287 13.80 -2.91 -10.40
CA LEU A 287 12.71 -2.21 -11.06
C LEU A 287 12.82 -2.31 -12.60
N ILE A 288 14.01 -2.08 -13.16
CA ILE A 288 14.26 -2.17 -14.62
C ILE A 288 13.95 -3.59 -15.13
N GLU A 289 14.32 -4.61 -14.38
CA GLU A 289 14.01 -6.01 -14.70
C GLU A 289 12.50 -6.28 -14.58
N ASN A 290 11.85 -5.76 -13.54
CA ASN A 290 10.41 -5.95 -13.35
C ASN A 290 9.54 -5.25 -14.40
N MET A 291 9.96 -4.10 -14.91
CA MET A 291 9.27 -3.43 -16.01
C MET A 291 9.18 -4.30 -17.28
N LYS A 292 10.13 -5.22 -17.47
CA LYS A 292 10.11 -6.21 -18.55
C LYS A 292 9.31 -7.45 -18.16
N ALA A 293 9.45 -7.91 -16.92
CA ALA A 293 8.82 -9.13 -16.42
C ALA A 293 7.33 -8.92 -16.07
N LEU A 294 6.91 -7.70 -15.75
CA LEU A 294 5.56 -7.31 -15.33
C LEU A 294 5.07 -8.20 -14.16
N SER A 295 5.94 -8.46 -13.20
CA SER A 295 5.68 -9.39 -12.10
C SER A 295 5.03 -8.68 -10.92
N ASP A 296 4.05 -9.36 -10.31
CA ASP A 296 3.42 -9.02 -9.04
C ASP A 296 3.88 -9.94 -7.89
N LYS A 297 5.01 -10.64 -8.07
CA LYS A 297 5.52 -11.56 -7.04
C LYS A 297 5.77 -10.83 -5.72
N PRO A 298 5.22 -11.34 -4.60
CA PRO A 298 5.47 -10.77 -3.28
C PRO A 298 6.90 -11.02 -2.82
N ALA A 299 7.37 -10.18 -1.88
CA ALA A 299 8.53 -10.53 -1.06
C ALA A 299 8.20 -11.75 -0.19
N THR A 300 9.18 -12.63 -0.03
CA THR A 300 9.08 -13.87 0.78
C THR A 300 9.40 -13.60 2.24
#